data_8ad420e2870db40147da164c34a799bc
#
_entry.id   8ad420e2870db40147da164c34a799bc
#
_cell.length_a   1.000
_cell.length_b   1.000
_cell.length_c   1.000
_cell.angle_alpha   90.00
_cell.angle_beta   90.00
_cell.angle_gamma   90.00
#
_symmetry.space_group_name_H-M   'P 1'
#
loop_
_entity.id
_entity.type
_entity.pdbx_description
1 polymer ?
#
loop_
_entity_poly.entity_id
_entity_poly.type
_entity_poly.pdbx_seq_one_letter_code
_entity_poly.pdbx_strand_id
1 'polypeptide(L)'
;MRTLYLSLCCTAMLTAVPAFSLETLPQLQLANSYQQQDAVADFWISEKLDGVRAFWDGHQLRSRSGQWIKLPEALRKQLPAFALDAELWAGRGQFQQVMQALQHSSTEDSWQTIRLMVFDAPEHPGTFTERLQFLQLQLPDPAFLQLVPQQQLQSKAELEQLLKQVVSEGGEGLMLHHAKALYQSGRVGHLQKLKLVEDAEARVVAHLPGKGQFSGMLGALLVELPDGRRFKLGSGFSLDERQNPPPIGRLVTFQYRGLTHKGTPRFAVFVRERPEP
;
A
#
# COMPACT_ATOMS: atom_id res chain seq x y z
N MET A 1 -74.13 30.29 32.12
CA MET A 1 -72.95 29.49 32.35
C MET A 1 -72.24 29.24 30.99
N ARG A 2 -71.16 29.96 30.69
CA ARG A 2 -70.34 29.78 29.44
C ARG A 2 -69.03 29.14 29.84
N THR A 3 -68.82 27.90 29.39
CA THR A 3 -67.64 27.13 29.64
C THR A 3 -66.62 27.49 28.57
N LEU A 4 -65.44 28.08 28.98
CA LEU A 4 -64.31 28.34 28.13
C LEU A 4 -63.50 27.04 28.03
N TYR A 5 -63.25 26.55 26.80
CA TYR A 5 -62.24 25.52 26.52
C TYR A 5 -60.92 26.19 26.17
N LEU A 6 -59.88 25.98 27.00
CA LEU A 6 -58.51 26.38 26.74
C LEU A 6 -57.86 25.28 25.90
N SER A 7 -57.50 25.58 24.65
CA SER A 7 -56.75 24.68 23.77
C SER A 7 -55.26 24.87 24.01
N LEU A 8 -54.63 23.86 24.55
CA LEU A 8 -53.15 23.84 24.79
C LEU A 8 -52.48 23.37 23.52
N CYS A 9 -51.89 24.31 22.77
CA CYS A 9 -51.07 23.99 21.57
C CYS A 9 -49.65 23.55 22.01
N CYS A 10 -49.38 22.25 21.96
CA CYS A 10 -48.06 21.70 22.24
C CYS A 10 -47.19 21.81 20.98
N THR A 11 -46.30 22.79 20.90
CA THR A 11 -45.36 22.95 19.83
C THR A 11 -44.20 21.98 20.09
N ALA A 12 -44.14 20.88 19.38
CA ALA A 12 -43.00 19.96 19.40
C ALA A 12 -41.80 20.59 18.64
N MET A 13 -40.78 21.02 19.37
CA MET A 13 -39.47 21.37 18.78
C MET A 13 -38.79 20.10 18.30
N LEU A 14 -38.74 19.88 17.00
CA LEU A 14 -37.85 18.90 16.38
C LEU A 14 -36.42 19.43 16.52
N THR A 15 -35.65 18.88 17.42
CA THR A 15 -34.17 19.05 17.45
C THR A 15 -33.59 18.22 16.31
N ALA A 16 -33.08 18.89 15.28
CA ALA A 16 -32.31 18.25 14.24
C ALA A 16 -31.02 17.68 14.86
N VAL A 17 -30.95 16.36 14.96
CA VAL A 17 -29.69 15.67 15.30
C VAL A 17 -28.76 15.86 14.11
N PRO A 18 -27.52 16.38 14.29
CA PRO A 18 -26.57 16.47 13.19
C PRO A 18 -26.30 15.05 12.67
N ALA A 19 -26.58 14.84 11.41
CA ALA A 19 -26.21 13.60 10.72
C ALA A 19 -24.67 13.51 10.75
N PHE A 20 -24.14 12.58 11.53
CA PHE A 20 -22.74 12.18 11.40
C PHE A 20 -22.56 11.68 9.97
N SER A 21 -21.87 12.45 9.15
CA SER A 21 -21.44 12.01 7.83
C SER A 21 -20.55 10.79 8.05
N LEU A 22 -21.00 9.62 7.61
CA LEU A 22 -20.14 8.44 7.49
C LEU A 22 -18.99 8.85 6.58
N GLU A 23 -17.77 8.95 7.12
CA GLU A 23 -16.57 9.23 6.34
C GLU A 23 -16.44 8.15 5.28
N THR A 24 -16.71 8.50 4.03
CA THR A 24 -16.58 7.57 2.92
C THR A 24 -15.09 7.32 2.68
N LEU A 25 -14.70 6.03 2.64
CA LEU A 25 -13.33 5.64 2.29
C LEU A 25 -12.96 6.18 0.89
N PRO A 26 -11.70 6.61 0.69
CA PRO A 26 -11.24 7.02 -0.63
C PRO A 26 -11.45 5.90 -1.65
N GLN A 27 -12.05 6.23 -2.79
CA GLN A 27 -12.34 5.29 -3.87
C GLN A 27 -11.07 5.09 -4.72
N LEU A 28 -10.10 4.33 -4.20
CA LEU A 28 -8.78 4.16 -4.79
C LEU A 28 -8.70 2.95 -5.73
N GLN A 29 -7.89 3.08 -6.78
CA GLN A 29 -7.45 1.93 -7.59
C GLN A 29 -6.49 1.04 -6.78
N LEU A 30 -6.62 -0.28 -6.96
CA LEU A 30 -5.77 -1.28 -6.32
C LEU A 30 -5.13 -2.17 -7.39
N ALA A 31 -3.80 -2.32 -7.30
CA ALA A 31 -3.03 -3.11 -8.24
C ALA A 31 -3.21 -4.62 -8.07
N ASN A 32 -3.28 -5.35 -9.17
CA ASN A 32 -3.05 -6.79 -9.22
C ASN A 32 -1.54 -7.11 -9.26
N SER A 33 -1.18 -8.38 -9.08
CA SER A 33 0.16 -8.85 -9.43
C SER A 33 0.33 -8.89 -10.93
N TYR A 34 1.55 -8.62 -11.42
CA TYR A 34 1.88 -8.61 -12.85
C TYR A 34 1.54 -9.96 -13.51
N GLN A 35 0.90 -9.89 -14.67
CA GLN A 35 0.56 -11.02 -15.53
C GLN A 35 1.52 -11.01 -16.72
N GLN A 36 2.33 -12.07 -16.88
CA GLN A 36 3.34 -12.14 -17.96
C GLN A 36 2.78 -12.13 -19.38
N GLN A 37 1.47 -12.21 -19.53
CA GLN A 37 0.79 -12.24 -20.83
C GLN A 37 0.60 -10.86 -21.47
N ASP A 38 0.69 -9.79 -20.65
CA ASP A 38 0.45 -8.43 -21.12
C ASP A 38 1.62 -7.90 -21.96
N ALA A 39 1.32 -7.09 -22.97
CA ALA A 39 2.33 -6.39 -23.77
C ALA A 39 2.90 -5.23 -22.94
N VAL A 40 4.19 -5.27 -22.63
CA VAL A 40 4.87 -4.25 -21.79
C VAL A 40 4.74 -2.86 -22.40
N ALA A 41 4.77 -2.73 -23.73
CA ALA A 41 4.67 -1.45 -24.44
C ALA A 41 3.33 -0.71 -24.23
N ASP A 42 2.28 -1.39 -23.78
CA ASP A 42 0.99 -0.77 -23.49
C ASP A 42 0.94 -0.09 -22.11
N PHE A 43 2.02 -0.17 -21.33
CA PHE A 43 2.07 0.32 -19.95
C PHE A 43 3.06 1.45 -19.77
N TRP A 44 2.68 2.39 -18.91
CA TRP A 44 3.59 3.27 -18.21
C TRP A 44 4.18 2.55 -16.99
N ILE A 45 5.49 2.63 -16.84
CA ILE A 45 6.23 1.94 -15.79
C ILE A 45 6.82 2.97 -14.84
N SER A 46 6.62 2.76 -13.56
CA SER A 46 7.24 3.56 -12.49
C SER A 46 7.81 2.67 -11.39
N GLU A 47 8.64 3.25 -10.55
CA GLU A 47 9.07 2.58 -9.33
C GLU A 47 7.88 2.41 -8.39
N LYS A 48 7.80 1.25 -7.76
CA LYS A 48 6.88 1.02 -6.65
C LYS A 48 7.51 1.53 -5.36
N LEU A 49 7.04 2.68 -4.92
CA LEU A 49 7.51 3.33 -3.71
C LEU A 49 7.09 2.54 -2.45
N ASP A 50 7.98 2.46 -1.46
CA ASP A 50 7.69 1.90 -0.13
C ASP A 50 7.43 3.05 0.85
N GLY A 51 6.20 3.52 0.86
CA GLY A 51 5.75 4.64 1.67
C GLY A 51 4.34 4.41 2.25
N VAL A 52 3.62 5.50 2.46
CA VAL A 52 2.23 5.48 2.91
C VAL A 52 1.36 6.13 1.84
N ARG A 53 0.47 5.34 1.22
CA ARG A 53 -0.47 5.87 0.24
C ARG A 53 -1.35 6.94 0.85
N ALA A 54 -1.43 8.07 0.16
CA ALA A 54 -2.15 9.24 0.58
C ALA A 54 -3.02 9.79 -0.57
N PHE A 55 -4.28 10.03 -0.28
CA PHE A 55 -5.25 10.60 -1.19
C PHE A 55 -5.54 12.04 -0.76
N TRP A 56 -5.31 12.99 -1.66
CA TRP A 56 -5.67 14.38 -1.52
C TRP A 56 -6.98 14.66 -2.27
N ASP A 57 -7.98 15.19 -1.61
CA ASP A 57 -9.31 15.44 -2.19
C ASP A 57 -9.51 16.91 -2.65
N GLY A 58 -8.42 17.68 -2.77
CA GLY A 58 -8.44 19.12 -3.03
C GLY A 58 -8.45 19.98 -1.76
N HIS A 59 -8.69 19.38 -0.58
CA HIS A 59 -8.79 20.08 0.70
C HIS A 59 -8.03 19.39 1.84
N GLN A 60 -8.04 18.05 1.85
CA GLN A 60 -7.55 17.25 2.96
C GLN A 60 -6.84 15.99 2.46
N LEU A 61 -5.79 15.59 3.18
CA LEU A 61 -5.04 14.38 2.89
C LEU A 61 -5.53 13.23 3.76
N ARG A 62 -5.79 12.07 3.15
CA ARG A 62 -6.26 10.85 3.83
C ARG A 62 -5.38 9.66 3.48
N SER A 63 -5.20 8.75 4.41
CA SER A 63 -4.59 7.45 4.14
C SER A 63 -5.55 6.56 3.33
N ARG A 64 -5.02 5.43 2.86
CA ARG A 64 -5.82 4.40 2.19
C ARG A 64 -6.99 3.88 3.04
N SER A 65 -6.85 3.86 4.37
CA SER A 65 -7.90 3.45 5.31
C SER A 65 -8.89 4.57 5.66
N GLY A 66 -8.78 5.75 5.01
CA GLY A 66 -9.62 6.91 5.25
C GLY A 66 -9.18 7.81 6.41
N GLN A 67 -8.15 7.43 7.15
CA GLN A 67 -7.67 8.24 8.27
C GLN A 67 -7.06 9.56 7.79
N TRP A 68 -7.38 10.64 8.48
CA TRP A 68 -6.83 11.96 8.22
C TRP A 68 -5.30 11.99 8.46
N ILE A 69 -4.59 12.55 7.50
CA ILE A 69 -3.17 12.85 7.62
C ILE A 69 -3.03 14.37 7.78
N LYS A 70 -2.65 14.77 8.98
CA LYS A 70 -2.46 16.19 9.30
C LYS A 70 -1.12 16.65 8.74
N LEU A 71 -1.16 17.46 7.69
CA LEU A 71 0.02 18.14 7.15
C LEU A 71 0.30 19.43 7.91
N PRO A 72 1.57 19.85 8.04
CA PRO A 72 1.94 21.21 8.37
C PRO A 72 1.27 22.17 7.39
N GLU A 73 0.80 23.32 7.88
CA GLU A 73 0.04 24.29 7.09
C GLU A 73 0.84 24.83 5.88
N ALA A 74 2.16 24.99 6.05
CA ALA A 74 3.05 25.41 4.98
C ALA A 74 3.10 24.40 3.82
N LEU A 75 3.03 23.09 4.11
CA LEU A 75 2.97 22.04 3.09
C LEU A 75 1.59 21.93 2.46
N ARG A 76 0.54 22.02 3.28
CA ARG A 76 -0.85 21.96 2.81
C ARG A 76 -1.15 23.05 1.77
N LYS A 77 -0.65 24.27 1.98
CA LYS A 77 -0.81 25.42 1.03
C LYS A 77 -0.15 25.21 -0.33
N GLN A 78 0.77 24.26 -0.45
CA GLN A 78 1.45 23.92 -1.70
C GLN A 78 0.65 22.96 -2.59
N LEU A 79 -0.41 22.37 -2.04
CA LEU A 79 -1.21 21.39 -2.76
C LEU A 79 -2.27 22.06 -3.64
N PRO A 80 -2.56 21.49 -4.83
CA PRO A 80 -3.56 22.05 -5.76
C PRO A 80 -4.99 21.83 -5.25
N ALA A 81 -5.95 22.51 -5.88
CA ALA A 81 -7.36 22.37 -5.57
C ALA A 81 -8.04 21.13 -6.19
N PHE A 82 -7.29 20.29 -6.93
CA PHE A 82 -7.81 19.05 -7.53
C PHE A 82 -7.26 17.82 -6.83
N ALA A 83 -7.97 16.70 -6.97
CA ALA A 83 -7.64 15.44 -6.28
C ALA A 83 -6.36 14.79 -6.81
N LEU A 84 -5.55 14.23 -5.89
CA LEU A 84 -4.32 13.52 -6.18
C LEU A 84 -4.30 12.15 -5.50
N ASP A 85 -3.79 11.16 -6.21
CA ASP A 85 -3.43 9.86 -5.67
C ASP A 85 -1.90 9.78 -5.60
N ALA A 86 -1.36 9.60 -4.40
CA ALA A 86 0.05 9.79 -4.13
C ALA A 86 0.58 8.82 -3.07
N GLU A 87 1.90 8.83 -2.89
CA GLU A 87 2.60 8.14 -1.81
C GLU A 87 3.40 9.16 -0.98
N LEU A 88 3.22 9.17 0.33
CA LEU A 88 4.16 9.82 1.23
C LEU A 88 5.43 8.98 1.31
N TRP A 89 6.56 9.55 0.92
CA TRP A 89 7.81 8.83 0.74
C TRP A 89 9.02 9.64 1.21
N ALA A 90 10.00 8.98 1.84
CA ALA A 90 11.21 9.60 2.37
C ALA A 90 12.49 9.09 1.71
N GLY A 91 12.37 8.35 0.60
CA GLY A 91 13.48 7.65 -0.02
C GLY A 91 13.44 6.13 0.19
N ARG A 92 14.24 5.42 -0.59
CA ARG A 92 14.34 3.95 -0.51
C ARG A 92 14.81 3.51 0.86
N GLY A 93 14.16 2.50 1.44
CA GLY A 93 14.45 1.98 2.78
C GLY A 93 14.07 2.90 3.95
N GLN A 94 13.43 4.06 3.70
CA GLN A 94 13.13 5.07 4.71
C GLN A 94 11.66 5.06 5.18
N PHE A 95 10.94 3.95 5.02
CA PHE A 95 9.53 3.82 5.44
C PHE A 95 9.30 4.27 6.89
N GLN A 96 10.24 3.98 7.79
CA GLN A 96 10.11 4.36 9.20
C GLN A 96 10.11 5.89 9.42
N GLN A 97 10.81 6.66 8.58
CA GLN A 97 10.76 8.13 8.66
C GLN A 97 9.36 8.66 8.33
N VAL A 98 8.70 8.06 7.33
CA VAL A 98 7.30 8.39 7.00
C VAL A 98 6.39 8.11 8.20
N MET A 99 6.52 6.92 8.82
CA MET A 99 5.72 6.56 9.99
C MET A 99 5.96 7.48 11.18
N GLN A 100 7.20 7.91 11.42
CA GLN A 100 7.55 8.87 12.46
C GLN A 100 6.92 10.25 12.19
N ALA A 101 7.00 10.75 10.95
CA ALA A 101 6.37 12.00 10.57
C ALA A 101 4.84 11.98 10.77
N LEU A 102 4.19 10.86 10.46
CA LEU A 102 2.75 10.68 10.67
C LEU A 102 2.37 10.64 12.16
N GLN A 103 3.22 10.08 13.02
CA GLN A 103 3.00 10.03 14.47
C GLN A 103 3.25 11.39 15.14
N HIS A 104 4.21 12.16 14.65
CA HIS A 104 4.65 13.44 15.20
C HIS A 104 4.26 14.62 14.30
N SER A 105 3.07 14.58 13.73
CA SER A 105 2.56 15.46 12.66
C SER A 105 2.54 16.97 12.93
N SER A 106 2.96 17.42 14.14
CA SER A 106 2.89 18.82 14.55
C SER A 106 4.18 19.64 14.30
N THR A 107 5.29 19.00 13.95
CA THR A 107 6.57 19.69 13.74
C THR A 107 6.96 19.66 12.28
N GLU A 108 7.27 20.81 11.68
CA GLU A 108 7.75 20.92 10.29
C GLU A 108 9.03 20.11 10.07
N ASP A 109 9.88 20.01 11.06
CA ASP A 109 11.15 19.26 10.99
C ASP A 109 10.96 17.79 10.63
N SER A 110 9.92 17.14 11.14
CA SER A 110 9.64 15.74 10.83
C SER A 110 9.23 15.48 9.36
N TRP A 111 8.85 16.55 8.64
CA TRP A 111 8.41 16.49 7.25
C TRP A 111 9.47 16.92 6.23
N GLN A 112 10.63 17.41 6.65
CA GLN A 112 11.66 17.93 5.74
C GLN A 112 12.13 16.93 4.68
N THR A 113 12.24 15.65 5.04
CA THR A 113 12.66 14.57 4.15
C THR A 113 11.50 13.91 3.41
N ILE A 114 10.26 14.19 3.82
CA ILE A 114 9.07 13.57 3.23
C ILE A 114 8.71 14.28 1.92
N ARG A 115 8.30 13.49 0.93
CA ARG A 115 7.73 13.98 -0.34
C ARG A 115 6.36 13.37 -0.54
N LEU A 116 5.45 14.12 -1.11
CA LEU A 116 4.18 13.61 -1.64
C LEU A 116 4.41 13.27 -3.11
N MET A 117 4.64 12.00 -3.37
CA MET A 117 4.96 11.46 -4.70
C MET A 117 3.67 11.15 -5.44
N VAL A 118 3.24 12.04 -6.34
CA VAL A 118 1.99 11.93 -7.08
C VAL A 118 2.14 10.94 -8.25
N PHE A 119 1.18 10.05 -8.42
CA PHE A 119 1.20 9.09 -9.52
C PHE A 119 -0.12 9.05 -10.31
N ASP A 120 -1.21 9.65 -9.83
CA ASP A 120 -2.47 9.72 -10.56
C ASP A 120 -3.34 10.95 -10.17
N ALA A 121 -4.28 11.31 -11.07
CA ALA A 121 -5.28 12.36 -10.90
C ALA A 121 -6.69 11.73 -11.01
N PRO A 122 -7.28 11.24 -9.90
CA PRO A 122 -8.49 10.41 -9.89
C PRO A 122 -9.72 11.04 -10.53
N GLU A 123 -9.88 12.35 -10.42
CA GLU A 123 -11.04 13.09 -10.92
C GLU A 123 -10.91 13.52 -12.39
N HIS A 124 -9.74 13.38 -12.98
CA HIS A 124 -9.57 13.69 -14.41
C HIS A 124 -10.16 12.54 -15.25
N PRO A 125 -11.09 12.80 -16.18
CA PRO A 125 -11.89 11.75 -16.84
C PRO A 125 -11.12 10.98 -17.92
N GLY A 126 -9.91 11.40 -18.29
CA GLY A 126 -9.12 10.82 -19.36
C GLY A 126 -8.45 9.49 -19.03
N THR A 127 -7.80 8.93 -20.04
CA THR A 127 -6.91 7.77 -19.92
C THR A 127 -5.73 8.07 -18.98
N PHE A 128 -5.00 7.04 -18.55
CA PHE A 128 -3.83 7.25 -17.70
C PHE A 128 -2.79 8.16 -18.36
N THR A 129 -2.57 8.01 -19.66
CA THR A 129 -1.66 8.91 -20.41
C THR A 129 -2.12 10.37 -20.33
N GLU A 130 -3.41 10.64 -20.50
CA GLU A 130 -3.96 12.00 -20.41
C GLU A 130 -3.91 12.53 -18.99
N ARG A 131 -4.16 11.72 -17.98
CA ARG A 131 -4.01 12.09 -16.56
C ARG A 131 -2.55 12.41 -16.21
N LEU A 132 -1.61 11.63 -16.73
CA LEU A 132 -0.18 11.88 -16.54
C LEU A 132 0.24 13.22 -17.20
N GLN A 133 -0.22 13.49 -18.43
CA GLN A 133 0.02 14.77 -19.10
C GLN A 133 -0.61 15.95 -18.33
N PHE A 134 -1.83 15.78 -17.83
CA PHE A 134 -2.47 16.77 -16.97
C PHE A 134 -1.61 17.08 -15.73
N LEU A 135 -1.12 16.07 -15.04
CA LEU A 135 -0.24 16.24 -13.87
C LEU A 135 1.06 16.94 -14.25
N GLN A 136 1.69 16.59 -15.36
CA GLN A 136 2.91 17.24 -15.84
C GLN A 136 2.74 18.75 -16.10
N LEU A 137 1.55 19.17 -16.52
CA LEU A 137 1.24 20.56 -16.85
C LEU A 137 0.70 21.36 -15.67
N GLN A 138 -0.05 20.73 -14.77
CA GLN A 138 -0.83 21.41 -13.74
C GLN A 138 -0.28 21.23 -12.31
N LEU A 139 0.60 20.25 -12.12
CA LEU A 139 1.14 20.02 -10.77
C LEU A 139 2.10 21.18 -10.41
N PRO A 140 1.90 21.87 -9.28
CA PRO A 140 2.90 22.81 -8.78
C PRO A 140 4.24 22.12 -8.57
N ASP A 141 5.35 22.85 -8.63
CA ASP A 141 6.71 22.32 -8.44
C ASP A 141 7.38 22.77 -7.12
N PRO A 142 6.77 22.54 -5.95
CA PRO A 142 7.46 22.71 -4.68
C PRO A 142 8.24 21.44 -4.33
N ALA A 143 9.28 21.59 -3.51
CA ALA A 143 10.13 20.47 -3.11
C ALA A 143 9.38 19.31 -2.43
N PHE A 144 8.24 19.58 -1.78
CA PHE A 144 7.41 18.57 -1.11
C PHE A 144 6.57 17.74 -2.09
N LEU A 145 6.09 18.33 -3.18
CA LEU A 145 5.16 17.72 -4.13
C LEU A 145 5.90 17.34 -5.41
N GLN A 146 5.94 16.06 -5.76
CA GLN A 146 6.69 15.58 -6.91
C GLN A 146 5.88 14.56 -7.70
N LEU A 147 5.98 14.62 -9.03
CA LEU A 147 5.42 13.59 -9.90
C LEU A 147 6.34 12.35 -9.88
N VAL A 148 5.76 11.16 -9.69
CA VAL A 148 6.51 9.91 -9.83
C VAL A 148 6.99 9.77 -11.28
N PRO A 149 8.29 9.59 -11.53
CA PRO A 149 8.81 9.38 -12.89
C PRO A 149 8.15 8.16 -13.55
N GLN A 150 7.68 8.35 -14.77
CA GLN A 150 7.03 7.32 -15.57
C GLN A 150 7.82 7.13 -16.87
N GLN A 151 7.97 5.88 -17.32
CA GLN A 151 8.61 5.56 -18.59
C GLN A 151 7.86 4.44 -19.32
N GLN A 152 8.04 4.35 -20.62
CA GLN A 152 7.54 3.24 -21.43
C GLN A 152 8.70 2.34 -21.84
N LEU A 153 8.49 1.04 -21.80
CA LEU A 153 9.46 0.03 -22.20
C LEU A 153 8.88 -0.79 -23.37
N GLN A 154 9.74 -1.30 -24.23
CA GLN A 154 9.31 -2.02 -25.44
C GLN A 154 9.28 -3.54 -25.27
N SER A 155 9.97 -4.06 -24.25
CA SER A 155 10.13 -5.51 -24.09
C SER A 155 10.11 -5.97 -22.63
N LYS A 156 9.81 -7.27 -22.45
CA LYS A 156 9.92 -7.92 -21.13
C LYS A 156 11.36 -7.94 -20.62
N ALA A 157 12.35 -8.03 -21.52
CA ALA A 157 13.76 -8.01 -21.14
C ALA A 157 14.14 -6.66 -20.50
N GLU A 158 13.69 -5.55 -21.07
CA GLU A 158 13.88 -4.21 -20.48
C GLU A 158 13.17 -4.09 -19.13
N LEU A 159 11.95 -4.62 -19.02
CA LEU A 159 11.21 -4.61 -17.77
C LEU A 159 11.93 -5.40 -16.67
N GLU A 160 12.45 -6.58 -16.98
CA GLU A 160 13.23 -7.39 -16.04
C GLU A 160 14.55 -6.72 -15.64
N GLN A 161 15.21 -6.08 -16.58
CA GLN A 161 16.45 -5.31 -16.33
C GLN A 161 16.16 -4.14 -15.38
N LEU A 162 15.12 -3.35 -15.65
CA LEU A 162 14.70 -2.24 -14.80
C LEU A 162 14.32 -2.72 -13.41
N LEU A 163 13.59 -3.84 -13.29
CA LEU A 163 13.23 -4.42 -12.01
C LEU A 163 14.46 -4.80 -11.19
N LYS A 164 15.43 -5.50 -11.82
CA LYS A 164 16.69 -5.88 -11.17
C LYS A 164 17.47 -4.65 -10.71
N GLN A 165 17.55 -3.63 -11.55
CA GLN A 165 18.21 -2.37 -11.22
C GLN A 165 17.57 -1.71 -10.00
N VAL A 166 16.25 -1.45 -10.04
CA VAL A 166 15.52 -0.80 -8.96
C VAL A 166 15.68 -1.56 -7.64
N VAL A 167 15.57 -2.89 -7.67
CA VAL A 167 15.72 -3.71 -6.46
C VAL A 167 17.16 -3.73 -5.96
N SER A 168 18.18 -3.79 -6.84
CA SER A 168 19.61 -3.73 -6.44
C SER A 168 19.97 -2.40 -5.79
N GLU A 169 19.28 -1.35 -6.15
CA GLU A 169 19.42 0.00 -5.57
C GLU A 169 18.54 0.21 -4.32
N GLY A 170 17.86 -0.84 -3.82
CA GLY A 170 17.05 -0.81 -2.61
C GLY A 170 15.58 -0.43 -2.81
N GLY A 171 15.09 -0.35 -4.05
CA GLY A 171 13.67 -0.14 -4.37
C GLY A 171 12.83 -1.39 -4.15
N GLU A 172 11.51 -1.23 -4.01
CA GLU A 172 10.58 -2.33 -3.72
C GLU A 172 10.20 -3.15 -4.96
N GLY A 173 10.20 -2.53 -6.12
CA GLY A 173 9.74 -3.12 -7.38
C GLY A 173 9.20 -2.07 -8.35
N LEU A 174 8.31 -2.50 -9.24
CA LEU A 174 7.73 -1.66 -10.28
C LEU A 174 6.21 -1.65 -10.21
N MET A 175 5.61 -0.56 -10.69
CA MET A 175 4.21 -0.42 -11.03
C MET A 175 4.05 -0.33 -12.54
N LEU A 176 3.06 -1.01 -13.07
CA LEU A 176 2.68 -0.97 -14.48
C LEU A 176 1.24 -0.45 -14.56
N HIS A 177 1.03 0.67 -15.24
CA HIS A 177 -0.27 1.25 -15.44
C HIS A 177 -0.58 1.34 -16.93
N HIS A 178 -1.63 0.64 -17.38
CA HIS A 178 -1.98 0.58 -18.79
C HIS A 178 -2.33 1.97 -19.34
N ALA A 179 -1.67 2.39 -20.42
CA ALA A 179 -1.71 3.74 -20.96
C ALA A 179 -3.13 4.26 -21.26
N LYS A 180 -4.02 3.37 -21.72
CA LYS A 180 -5.41 3.69 -22.11
C LYS A 180 -6.43 3.49 -20.99
N ALA A 181 -6.01 3.13 -19.77
CA ALA A 181 -6.94 2.86 -18.67
C ALA A 181 -7.57 4.13 -18.12
N LEU A 182 -8.88 4.10 -17.92
CA LEU A 182 -9.59 5.09 -17.13
C LEU A 182 -9.37 4.81 -15.63
N TYR A 183 -9.53 5.84 -14.79
CA TYR A 183 -9.47 5.63 -13.34
C TYR A 183 -10.70 4.85 -12.87
N GLN A 184 -10.48 3.74 -12.19
CA GLN A 184 -11.55 2.90 -11.65
C GLN A 184 -11.19 2.47 -10.23
N SER A 185 -12.09 2.70 -9.28
CA SER A 185 -11.90 2.27 -7.91
C SER A 185 -11.91 0.75 -7.76
N GLY A 186 -11.27 0.26 -6.72
CA GLY A 186 -11.18 -1.17 -6.44
C GLY A 186 -10.00 -1.85 -7.12
N ARG A 187 -9.99 -3.18 -7.10
CA ARG A 187 -8.90 -3.96 -7.68
C ARG A 187 -9.10 -4.14 -9.18
N VAL A 188 -8.11 -3.69 -9.94
CA VAL A 188 -8.20 -3.60 -11.41
C VAL A 188 -7.04 -4.34 -12.09
N GLY A 189 -7.30 -4.87 -13.31
CA GLY A 189 -6.29 -5.59 -14.09
C GLY A 189 -5.28 -4.67 -14.79
N HIS A 190 -5.70 -3.46 -15.11
CA HIS A 190 -4.89 -2.47 -15.84
C HIS A 190 -3.88 -1.70 -14.97
N LEU A 191 -3.88 -1.92 -13.66
CA LEU A 191 -2.83 -1.47 -12.74
C LEU A 191 -2.21 -2.70 -12.10
N GLN A 192 -0.90 -2.89 -12.29
CA GLN A 192 -0.19 -4.08 -11.85
C GLN A 192 1.06 -3.71 -11.06
N LYS A 193 1.46 -4.58 -10.14
CA LYS A 193 2.69 -4.48 -9.38
C LYS A 193 3.60 -5.66 -9.69
N LEU A 194 4.86 -5.37 -9.96
CA LEU A 194 5.91 -6.34 -10.20
C LEU A 194 6.99 -6.22 -9.13
N LYS A 195 7.29 -7.32 -8.44
CA LYS A 195 8.32 -7.38 -7.40
C LYS A 195 9.20 -8.60 -7.64
N LEU A 196 10.48 -8.51 -7.32
CA LEU A 196 11.31 -9.69 -7.17
C LEU A 196 10.84 -10.44 -5.91
N VAL A 197 10.64 -11.73 -6.08
CA VAL A 197 10.43 -12.65 -4.98
C VAL A 197 11.76 -13.37 -4.77
N GLU A 198 12.26 -13.31 -3.56
CA GLU A 198 13.47 -14.02 -3.16
C GLU A 198 13.09 -15.33 -2.49
N ASP A 199 13.82 -16.41 -2.81
CA ASP A 199 13.74 -17.68 -2.10
C ASP A 199 14.85 -17.75 -1.05
N ALA A 200 14.53 -18.27 0.11
CA ALA A 200 15.52 -18.58 1.14
C ALA A 200 15.11 -19.82 1.91
N GLU A 201 16.03 -20.30 2.74
CA GLU A 201 15.82 -21.46 3.59
C GLU A 201 15.97 -21.10 5.05
N ALA A 202 15.17 -21.76 5.88
CA ALA A 202 15.25 -21.61 7.31
C ALA A 202 14.94 -22.96 8.01
N ARG A 203 15.52 -23.16 9.19
CA ARG A 203 15.28 -24.35 10.00
C ARG A 203 14.07 -24.14 10.90
N VAL A 204 13.16 -25.12 10.94
CA VAL A 204 12.02 -25.11 11.87
C VAL A 204 12.55 -25.27 13.29
N VAL A 205 12.24 -24.34 14.18
CA VAL A 205 12.64 -24.39 15.60
C VAL A 205 11.47 -24.60 16.55
N ALA A 206 10.25 -24.23 16.13
CA ALA A 206 9.03 -24.55 16.91
C ALA A 206 7.78 -24.47 16.05
N HIS A 207 6.72 -25.14 16.48
CA HIS A 207 5.36 -24.98 15.98
C HIS A 207 4.58 -24.01 16.88
N LEU A 208 3.95 -23.02 16.29
CA LEU A 208 3.09 -22.07 17.00
C LEU A 208 1.63 -22.41 16.73
N PRO A 209 0.79 -22.50 17.76
CA PRO A 209 -0.60 -22.94 17.60
C PRO A 209 -1.42 -21.95 16.78
N GLY A 210 -2.34 -22.47 15.98
CA GLY A 210 -3.32 -21.69 15.25
C GLY A 210 -4.43 -21.13 16.15
N LYS A 211 -5.14 -20.14 15.62
CA LYS A 211 -6.30 -19.52 16.26
C LYS A 211 -7.47 -19.46 15.30
N GLY A 212 -8.70 -19.33 15.82
CA GLY A 212 -9.91 -19.27 15.00
C GLY A 212 -10.08 -20.52 14.15
N GLN A 213 -10.19 -20.38 12.84
CA GLN A 213 -10.35 -21.50 11.90
C GLN A 213 -9.19 -22.50 11.91
N PHE A 214 -8.02 -22.13 12.43
CA PHE A 214 -6.84 -23.00 12.55
C PHE A 214 -6.61 -23.50 13.98
N SER A 215 -7.62 -23.44 14.86
CA SER A 215 -7.53 -23.98 16.21
C SER A 215 -7.26 -25.50 16.17
N GLY A 216 -6.27 -25.97 16.94
CA GLY A 216 -5.83 -27.37 16.92
C GLY A 216 -4.86 -27.72 15.79
N MET A 217 -4.50 -26.78 14.92
CA MET A 217 -3.56 -26.96 13.83
C MET A 217 -2.40 -25.96 13.92
N LEU A 218 -1.45 -26.04 13.00
CA LEU A 218 -0.35 -25.08 12.87
C LEU A 218 -0.89 -23.68 12.56
N GLY A 219 -0.55 -22.68 13.38
CA GLY A 219 -0.75 -21.27 13.08
C GLY A 219 0.42 -20.69 12.29
N ALA A 220 1.66 -20.94 12.77
CA ALA A 220 2.90 -20.56 12.10
C ALA A 220 4.05 -21.48 12.54
N LEU A 221 5.07 -21.61 11.69
CA LEU A 221 6.37 -22.11 12.11
C LEU A 221 7.17 -20.95 12.72
N LEU A 222 7.85 -21.19 13.83
CA LEU A 222 8.99 -20.38 14.23
C LEU A 222 10.20 -20.98 13.51
N VAL A 223 10.86 -20.16 12.65
CA VAL A 223 12.00 -20.63 11.86
C VAL A 223 13.24 -19.80 12.16
N GLU A 224 14.42 -20.39 11.95
CA GLU A 224 15.74 -19.77 12.16
C GLU A 224 16.52 -19.74 10.87
N LEU A 225 17.00 -18.57 10.50
CA LEU A 225 17.90 -18.34 9.37
C LEU A 225 19.33 -18.84 9.69
N PRO A 226 20.21 -19.04 8.67
CA PRO A 226 21.58 -19.45 8.89
C PRO A 226 22.41 -18.51 9.78
N ASP A 227 22.02 -17.25 9.89
CA ASP A 227 22.66 -16.25 10.75
C ASP A 227 22.07 -16.19 12.19
N GLY A 228 21.20 -17.15 12.55
CA GLY A 228 20.60 -17.27 13.87
C GLY A 228 19.37 -16.40 14.11
N ARG A 229 18.97 -15.57 13.16
CA ARG A 229 17.75 -14.77 13.27
C ARG A 229 16.52 -15.63 13.16
N ARG A 230 15.53 -15.37 14.04
CA ARG A 230 14.26 -16.11 14.09
C ARG A 230 13.09 -15.25 13.68
N PHE A 231 12.13 -15.84 12.97
CA PHE A 231 10.88 -15.17 12.63
C PHE A 231 9.74 -16.19 12.49
N LYS A 232 8.51 -15.66 12.45
CA LYS A 232 7.29 -16.47 12.27
C LYS A 232 6.95 -16.59 10.79
N LEU A 233 6.81 -17.81 10.31
CA LEU A 233 6.36 -18.15 8.96
C LEU A 233 4.94 -18.72 9.08
N GLY A 234 3.92 -17.91 8.77
CA GLY A 234 2.51 -18.26 9.00
C GLY A 234 1.65 -18.37 7.76
N SER A 235 2.22 -18.02 6.59
CA SER A 235 1.51 -17.99 5.30
C SER A 235 2.04 -19.07 4.36
N GLY A 236 1.22 -19.50 3.39
CA GLY A 236 1.61 -20.44 2.33
C GLY A 236 1.28 -21.90 2.63
N PHE A 237 0.84 -22.22 3.82
CA PHE A 237 0.46 -23.59 4.19
C PHE A 237 -0.92 -23.96 3.66
N SER A 238 -1.03 -25.11 3.03
CA SER A 238 -2.28 -25.81 2.80
C SER A 238 -2.89 -26.30 4.13
N LEU A 239 -4.14 -26.77 4.09
CA LEU A 239 -4.79 -27.32 5.27
C LEU A 239 -4.08 -28.58 5.76
N ASP A 240 -3.63 -29.44 4.84
CA ASP A 240 -2.89 -30.65 5.15
C ASP A 240 -1.55 -30.35 5.84
N GLU A 241 -0.79 -29.38 5.34
CA GLU A 241 0.47 -28.95 5.96
C GLU A 241 0.26 -28.27 7.32
N ARG A 242 -0.92 -27.74 7.58
CA ARG A 242 -1.27 -27.24 8.94
C ARG A 242 -1.61 -28.35 9.91
N GLN A 243 -2.18 -29.45 9.41
CA GLN A 243 -2.47 -30.64 10.21
C GLN A 243 -1.21 -31.49 10.45
N ASN A 244 -0.35 -31.56 9.42
CA ASN A 244 0.89 -32.33 9.40
C ASN A 244 2.09 -31.42 9.09
N PRO A 245 2.47 -30.51 10.01
CA PRO A 245 3.49 -29.51 9.73
C PRO A 245 4.89 -30.11 9.62
N PRO A 246 5.79 -29.47 8.83
CA PRO A 246 7.20 -29.84 8.77
C PRO A 246 7.79 -30.02 10.18
N PRO A 247 8.52 -31.12 10.46
CA PRO A 247 9.05 -31.40 11.78
C PRO A 247 10.05 -30.33 12.27
N ILE A 248 10.17 -30.19 13.60
CA ILE A 248 11.24 -29.37 14.20
C ILE A 248 12.60 -29.93 13.76
N GLY A 249 13.51 -29.01 13.40
CA GLY A 249 14.81 -29.34 12.86
C GLY A 249 14.86 -29.41 11.33
N ARG A 250 13.73 -29.55 10.65
CA ARG A 250 13.66 -29.63 9.19
C ARG A 250 13.95 -28.27 8.53
N LEU A 251 14.62 -28.28 7.37
CA LEU A 251 14.75 -27.12 6.50
C LEU A 251 13.47 -26.94 5.67
N VAL A 252 13.02 -25.71 5.58
CA VAL A 252 11.91 -25.29 4.72
C VAL A 252 12.36 -24.19 3.78
N THR A 253 11.89 -24.25 2.54
CA THR A 253 12.02 -23.15 1.57
C THR A 253 10.84 -22.22 1.74
N PHE A 254 11.09 -20.93 1.78
CA PHE A 254 10.07 -19.89 1.81
C PHE A 254 10.43 -18.79 0.82
N GLN A 255 9.41 -18.12 0.31
CA GLN A 255 9.55 -16.91 -0.51
C GLN A 255 9.30 -15.68 0.34
N TYR A 256 10.01 -14.59 0.06
CA TYR A 256 9.83 -13.33 0.77
C TYR A 256 10.07 -12.12 -0.17
N ARG A 257 9.68 -10.94 0.28
CA ARG A 257 9.76 -9.71 -0.51
C ARG A 257 10.54 -8.65 0.25
N GLY A 258 11.87 -8.73 0.13
CA GLY A 258 12.79 -7.83 0.83
C GLY A 258 12.86 -8.08 2.34
N LEU A 259 13.69 -7.31 3.01
CA LEU A 259 13.98 -7.44 4.43
C LEU A 259 13.44 -6.24 5.22
N THR A 260 13.15 -6.45 6.51
CA THR A 260 12.94 -5.35 7.47
C THR A 260 14.29 -4.68 7.78
N HIS A 261 14.28 -3.53 8.45
CA HIS A 261 15.49 -2.86 8.93
C HIS A 261 16.31 -3.75 9.90
N LYS A 262 15.70 -4.76 10.53
CA LYS A 262 16.37 -5.78 11.35
C LYS A 262 16.87 -6.97 10.55
N GLY A 263 16.76 -6.93 9.21
CA GLY A 263 17.16 -8.00 8.31
C GLY A 263 16.23 -9.22 8.31
N THR A 264 15.06 -9.15 8.92
CA THR A 264 14.07 -10.25 8.92
C THR A 264 13.28 -10.24 7.60
N PRO A 265 13.04 -11.40 6.96
CA PRO A 265 12.22 -11.51 5.75
C PRO A 265 10.82 -10.90 5.93
N ARG A 266 10.40 -10.07 4.97
CA ARG A 266 9.06 -9.47 4.93
C ARG A 266 8.12 -10.32 4.08
N PHE A 267 6.87 -10.44 4.51
CA PHE A 267 5.83 -11.17 3.79
C PHE A 267 6.25 -12.60 3.40
N ALA A 268 6.95 -13.26 4.32
CA ALA A 268 7.43 -14.62 4.10
C ALA A 268 6.25 -15.60 3.91
N VAL A 269 6.35 -16.43 2.87
CA VAL A 269 5.36 -17.42 2.47
C VAL A 269 6.05 -18.77 2.35
N PHE A 270 5.58 -19.78 3.08
CA PHE A 270 6.05 -21.15 2.96
C PHE A 270 5.83 -21.65 1.52
N VAL A 271 6.82 -22.36 0.98
CA VAL A 271 6.76 -22.95 -0.35
C VAL A 271 6.75 -24.46 -0.25
N ARG A 272 7.68 -25.02 0.49
CA ARG A 272 7.82 -26.48 0.65
C ARG A 272 8.76 -26.85 1.78
N GLU A 273 8.62 -28.06 2.28
CA GLU A 273 9.66 -28.74 3.02
C GLU A 273 10.80 -29.14 2.08
N ARG A 274 12.04 -28.99 2.51
CA ARG A 274 13.18 -29.43 1.73
C ARG A 274 13.49 -30.89 2.03
N PRO A 275 13.58 -31.77 1.01
CA PRO A 275 14.05 -33.14 1.21
C PRO A 275 15.45 -33.10 1.87
N GLU A 276 15.71 -34.04 2.76
CA GLU A 276 17.09 -34.26 3.22
C GLU A 276 17.94 -34.72 2.03
N PRO A 277 19.21 -34.26 1.94
CA PRO A 277 20.12 -34.69 0.90
C PRO A 277 20.43 -36.19 0.98
#